data_d44b5d59f7c5f4856aec9382d81ce683
#
_entry.id   d44b5d59f7c5f4856aec9382d81ce683
#
_cell.length_a   1.000
_cell.length_b   1.000
_cell.length_c   1.000
_cell.angle_alpha   90.00
_cell.angle_beta   90.00
_cell.angle_gamma   90.00
#
_symmetry.space_group_name_H-M   'P 1'
#
loop_
_entity.id
_entity.type
_entity.pdbx_description
1 polymer ?
#
loop_
_entity_poly.entity_id
_entity_poly.type
_entity_poly.pdbx_seq_one_letter_code
_entity_poly.pdbx_strand_id
1 'polypeptide(L)'
;MKRRDFLKAGILGASAASASRIEGVTQTIFDNKKVFGANRFGTFWLNLNSSQIVSVSDFEGDKFPNTMNYSLPDSVQNENRVLYPMVRKSYLKAKGAAKSELRGKEEFVRVSWDTALDLAAKALKENFDKYGAEAIYGECYWWGGSGKIGWGRTVAHRMLKILGGYVEESGDYSTGAGLVIMPHVLGSSAVYDAPTTWKAIVKNAKNVVFWATDPAVTNQISSIPPTHDGYIGMQELKKSGIKTYSVNVMRNDTARYFGSEDIIVRPNTDTALIIGMCHYLFTNNLYDEEFIKKYTVGFNKFKAYFLGESDKIVKDAAWASKICGLSEDAIAKFATALAKEPTTILIGRGLQRADHGEQPFWALVALNAMLGYIGKEGLGFEFSLGYGSAGATNKVAPILKGLSTRIDEKYENTGSAPWKNAKNITIPSSRSIEALEHPGKQIDYDGTKIKLPHMRVAYMACGSMFTRHQDVNNIVRQWRKFDTVITAEPYWTSTAKLSDIVLPVAIEVERNDINQTGATGEYIVAYRPAI
;
A
#
# COMPACT_ATOMS: atom_id res chain seq x y z
N MET A 1 -1.59 -24.49 -27.10
CA MET A 1 -1.39 -24.89 -25.69
C MET A 1 -2.73 -25.38 -25.13
N LYS A 2 -2.79 -26.60 -24.55
CA LYS A 2 -4.05 -27.10 -23.97
C LYS A 2 -4.48 -26.22 -22.80
N ARG A 3 -5.80 -26.03 -22.59
CA ARG A 3 -6.37 -25.18 -21.51
C ARG A 3 -5.74 -25.42 -20.13
N ARG A 4 -5.38 -26.65 -19.86
CA ARG A 4 -4.75 -27.16 -18.65
C ARG A 4 -3.31 -26.66 -18.47
N ASP A 5 -2.55 -26.55 -19.56
CA ASP A 5 -1.14 -26.17 -19.54
C ASP A 5 -0.99 -24.67 -19.28
N PHE A 6 -2.00 -23.88 -19.64
CA PHE A 6 -2.05 -22.43 -19.42
C PHE A 6 -2.11 -22.05 -17.92
N LEU A 7 -3.01 -22.65 -17.15
CA LEU A 7 -3.11 -22.39 -15.71
C LEU A 7 -1.97 -23.06 -14.93
N LYS A 8 -1.53 -24.24 -15.37
CA LYS A 8 -0.33 -24.88 -14.80
C LYS A 8 0.92 -24.03 -15.01
N ALA A 9 1.10 -23.41 -16.17
CA ALA A 9 2.22 -22.48 -16.40
C ALA A 9 2.13 -21.19 -15.57
N GLY A 10 0.92 -20.66 -15.34
CA GLY A 10 0.71 -19.46 -14.52
C GLY A 10 0.84 -19.70 -13.01
N ILE A 11 0.38 -20.84 -12.52
CA ILE A 11 0.36 -21.19 -11.09
C ILE A 11 1.59 -22.01 -10.69
N LEU A 12 2.07 -22.92 -11.53
CA LEU A 12 3.27 -23.73 -11.29
C LEU A 12 4.56 -23.02 -11.70
N GLY A 13 4.50 -21.99 -12.53
CA GLY A 13 5.68 -21.17 -12.85
C GLY A 13 6.32 -20.49 -11.64
N ALA A 14 5.57 -20.29 -10.55
CA ALA A 14 6.10 -19.80 -9.29
C ALA A 14 6.68 -20.94 -8.40
N SER A 15 6.26 -22.18 -8.56
CA SER A 15 6.69 -23.29 -7.71
C SER A 15 7.58 -24.34 -8.41
N ALA A 16 7.54 -24.46 -9.74
CA ALA A 16 8.23 -25.52 -10.46
C ALA A 16 9.47 -25.08 -11.25
N ALA A 17 9.70 -23.78 -11.47
CA ALA A 17 10.90 -23.29 -12.15
C ALA A 17 12.18 -23.40 -11.31
N SER A 18 12.09 -23.81 -10.06
CA SER A 18 13.24 -23.93 -9.14
C SER A 18 13.69 -25.36 -8.87
N ALA A 19 13.06 -26.36 -9.45
CA ALA A 19 13.37 -27.77 -9.12
C ALA A 19 14.37 -28.46 -10.06
N SER A 20 14.99 -27.78 -11.02
CA SER A 20 15.99 -28.41 -11.88
C SER A 20 17.36 -27.74 -11.75
N ARG A 21 18.23 -28.40 -10.97
CA ARG A 21 19.69 -28.36 -10.99
C ARG A 21 20.40 -27.04 -10.64
N ILE A 22 20.54 -26.82 -9.34
CA ILE A 22 21.81 -26.42 -8.74
C ILE A 22 22.13 -27.46 -7.64
N GLU A 23 22.37 -28.68 -8.03
CA GLU A 23 22.95 -29.71 -7.19
C GLU A 23 24.48 -29.54 -7.23
N GLY A 24 25.05 -28.83 -6.33
CA GLY A 24 26.52 -28.84 -6.25
C GLY A 24 27.20 -27.83 -5.36
N VAL A 25 26.51 -26.76 -4.92
CA VAL A 25 27.19 -25.70 -4.15
C VAL A 25 26.54 -25.40 -2.79
N THR A 26 25.39 -25.97 -2.49
CA THR A 26 24.55 -25.55 -1.35
C THR A 26 24.61 -26.45 -0.11
N GLN A 27 25.37 -27.53 -0.10
CA GLN A 27 25.28 -28.51 1.02
C GLN A 27 26.22 -28.23 2.19
N THR A 28 27.08 -27.22 2.11
CA THR A 28 28.15 -27.05 3.12
C THR A 28 28.06 -25.80 4.01
N ILE A 29 27.06 -24.95 3.86
CA ILE A 29 27.02 -23.64 4.55
C ILE A 29 25.91 -23.49 5.61
N PHE A 30 24.94 -24.40 5.69
CA PHE A 30 23.80 -24.20 6.58
C PHE A 30 23.73 -25.27 7.67
N ASP A 31 23.80 -24.83 8.92
CA ASP A 31 23.41 -25.63 10.08
C ASP A 31 21.95 -26.11 9.83
N ASN A 32 21.73 -27.41 9.87
CA ASN A 32 20.41 -28.03 9.61
C ASN A 32 19.30 -27.57 10.57
N LYS A 33 19.66 -26.79 11.60
CA LYS A 33 18.76 -26.27 12.63
C LYS A 33 18.33 -24.83 12.40
N LYS A 34 18.95 -24.09 11.49
CA LYS A 34 18.61 -22.70 11.20
C LYS A 34 18.43 -22.45 9.71
N VAL A 35 17.38 -21.71 9.35
CA VAL A 35 17.10 -21.27 7.99
C VAL A 35 16.85 -19.77 7.95
N PHE A 36 17.46 -19.10 6.99
CA PHE A 36 17.30 -17.67 6.79
C PHE A 36 16.00 -17.37 6.09
N GLY A 37 15.28 -16.35 6.54
CA GLY A 37 13.99 -15.92 5.96
C GLY A 37 13.85 -14.42 5.92
N ALA A 38 12.94 -13.96 5.06
CA ALA A 38 12.57 -12.55 4.99
C ALA A 38 11.11 -12.40 4.55
N ASN A 39 10.46 -11.37 5.08
CA ASN A 39 9.09 -10.99 4.73
C ASN A 39 8.91 -9.48 4.84
N ARG A 40 7.68 -9.00 4.94
CA ARG A 40 7.37 -7.57 5.09
C ARG A 40 7.75 -6.96 6.44
N PHE A 41 8.06 -7.79 7.42
CA PHE A 41 8.49 -7.37 8.76
C PHE A 41 9.99 -7.46 8.96
N GLY A 42 10.76 -7.69 7.90
CA GLY A 42 12.22 -7.74 7.94
C GLY A 42 12.81 -9.12 7.69
N THR A 43 14.06 -9.27 8.05
CA THR A 43 14.86 -10.46 7.90
C THR A 43 15.06 -11.15 9.25
N PHE A 44 15.11 -12.47 9.24
CA PHE A 44 15.15 -13.27 10.46
C PHE A 44 15.78 -14.65 10.22
N TRP A 45 16.10 -15.34 11.31
CA TRP A 45 16.45 -16.74 11.32
C TRP A 45 15.29 -17.57 11.86
N LEU A 46 14.95 -18.65 11.15
CA LEU A 46 14.01 -19.67 11.60
C LEU A 46 14.77 -20.78 12.29
N ASN A 47 14.44 -21.07 13.53
CA ASN A 47 14.99 -22.20 14.28
C ASN A 47 14.08 -23.40 14.08
N LEU A 48 14.65 -24.50 13.61
CA LEU A 48 13.92 -25.71 13.25
C LEU A 48 14.19 -26.84 14.23
N ASN A 49 13.14 -27.64 14.49
CA ASN A 49 13.25 -28.98 15.05
C ASN A 49 12.62 -29.95 14.03
N SER A 50 13.47 -30.75 13.37
CA SER A 50 13.07 -31.52 12.19
C SER A 50 12.48 -30.60 11.11
N SER A 51 11.21 -30.75 10.75
CA SER A 51 10.49 -29.93 9.76
C SER A 51 9.57 -28.87 10.38
N GLN A 52 9.65 -28.65 11.69
CA GLN A 52 8.81 -27.65 12.38
C GLN A 52 9.62 -26.40 12.73
N ILE A 53 9.03 -25.24 12.51
CA ILE A 53 9.56 -23.96 12.97
C ILE A 53 9.20 -23.84 14.45
N VAL A 54 10.20 -23.85 15.34
CA VAL A 54 9.97 -23.78 16.79
C VAL A 54 10.11 -22.37 17.34
N SER A 55 10.92 -21.54 16.69
CA SER A 55 11.07 -20.12 17.06
C SER A 55 11.70 -19.31 15.95
N VAL A 56 11.72 -17.99 16.13
CA VAL A 56 12.41 -17.04 15.27
C VAL A 56 13.48 -16.33 16.08
N SER A 57 14.64 -16.10 15.48
CA SER A 57 15.72 -15.26 16.03
C SER A 57 15.96 -14.08 15.10
N ASP A 58 16.39 -12.98 15.68
CA ASP A 58 16.68 -11.75 14.96
C ASP A 58 17.87 -11.90 14.00
N PHE A 59 17.82 -11.13 12.92
CA PHE A 59 18.94 -10.97 12.01
C PHE A 59 19.92 -9.95 12.59
N GLU A 60 21.18 -10.31 12.71
CA GLU A 60 22.23 -9.52 13.37
C GLU A 60 22.52 -8.19 12.66
N GLY A 61 22.19 -8.10 11.38
CA GLY A 61 22.31 -6.87 10.58
C GLY A 61 21.20 -5.87 10.82
N ASP A 62 20.10 -6.25 11.46
CA ASP A 62 18.99 -5.37 11.81
C ASP A 62 19.07 -4.93 13.26
N LYS A 63 19.30 -3.63 13.48
CA LYS A 63 19.39 -3.06 14.84
C LYS A 63 18.03 -2.88 15.52
N PHE A 64 16.94 -3.01 14.77
CA PHE A 64 15.58 -2.79 15.23
C PHE A 64 14.64 -3.88 14.70
N PRO A 65 14.91 -5.15 14.99
CA PRO A 65 14.15 -6.27 14.46
C PRO A 65 12.68 -6.18 14.87
N ASN A 66 11.80 -6.57 13.96
CA ASN A 66 10.36 -6.49 14.19
C ASN A 66 9.87 -7.76 14.90
N THR A 67 9.24 -7.56 16.05
CA THR A 67 8.71 -8.64 16.89
C THR A 67 7.54 -9.41 16.25
N MET A 68 6.90 -8.87 15.19
CA MET A 68 5.85 -9.56 14.45
C MET A 68 6.35 -10.90 13.84
N ASN A 69 7.64 -11.00 13.54
CA ASN A 69 8.23 -12.24 13.03
C ASN A 69 8.18 -13.39 14.03
N TYR A 70 8.09 -13.13 15.33
CA TYR A 70 8.01 -14.17 16.36
C TYR A 70 6.70 -14.97 16.32
N SER A 71 5.66 -14.47 15.61
CA SER A 71 4.40 -15.19 15.39
C SER A 71 4.43 -16.17 14.21
N LEU A 72 5.52 -16.24 13.46
CA LEU A 72 5.63 -17.12 12.29
C LEU A 72 5.39 -18.61 12.57
N PRO A 73 5.90 -19.20 13.68
CA PRO A 73 5.60 -20.60 13.97
C PRO A 73 4.08 -20.87 14.03
N ASP A 74 3.34 -20.02 14.75
CA ASP A 74 1.87 -20.15 14.86
C ASP A 74 1.17 -19.91 13.53
N SER A 75 1.67 -18.97 12.73
CA SER A 75 1.10 -18.66 11.40
C SER A 75 1.22 -19.84 10.45
N VAL A 76 2.36 -20.53 10.46
CA VAL A 76 2.61 -21.69 9.58
C VAL A 76 1.79 -22.91 9.98
N GLN A 77 1.69 -23.17 11.28
CA GLN A 77 1.02 -24.34 11.84
C GLN A 77 -0.46 -24.10 12.15
N ASN A 78 -1.01 -22.99 11.70
CA ASN A 78 -2.38 -22.58 11.98
C ASN A 78 -3.40 -23.49 11.27
N GLU A 79 -4.42 -23.91 11.98
CA GLU A 79 -5.54 -24.69 11.43
C GLU A 79 -6.36 -23.97 10.36
N ASN A 80 -6.27 -22.62 10.32
CA ASN A 80 -6.87 -21.80 9.28
C ASN A 80 -6.14 -21.86 7.93
N ARG A 81 -5.05 -22.63 7.80
CA ARG A 81 -4.33 -22.78 6.52
C ARG A 81 -5.22 -23.49 5.49
N VAL A 82 -5.18 -22.98 4.28
CA VAL A 82 -5.72 -23.67 3.10
C VAL A 82 -4.61 -24.60 2.58
N LEU A 83 -4.73 -25.90 2.86
CA LEU A 83 -3.71 -26.89 2.53
C LEU A 83 -3.93 -27.59 1.18
N TYR A 84 -5.16 -27.59 0.68
CA TYR A 84 -5.56 -28.30 -0.54
C TYR A 84 -6.45 -27.42 -1.40
N PRO A 85 -6.52 -27.67 -2.73
CA PRO A 85 -7.53 -27.05 -3.58
C PRO A 85 -8.94 -27.43 -3.10
N MET A 86 -9.77 -26.42 -2.88
CA MET A 86 -11.10 -26.58 -2.32
C MET A 86 -12.13 -25.94 -3.26
N VAL A 87 -13.23 -26.61 -3.49
CA VAL A 87 -14.32 -26.14 -4.35
C VAL A 87 -15.64 -26.22 -3.58
N ARG A 88 -16.43 -25.17 -3.65
CA ARG A 88 -17.76 -25.11 -3.03
C ARG A 88 -18.66 -26.21 -3.61
N LYS A 89 -19.38 -26.92 -2.75
CA LYS A 89 -20.11 -28.18 -3.06
C LYS A 89 -21.06 -28.04 -4.26
N SER A 90 -21.91 -27.01 -4.26
CA SER A 90 -22.85 -26.81 -5.37
C SER A 90 -22.15 -26.40 -6.68
N TYR A 91 -21.06 -25.64 -6.60
CA TYR A 91 -20.26 -25.24 -7.74
C TYR A 91 -19.58 -26.46 -8.40
N LEU A 92 -19.02 -27.36 -7.57
CA LEU A 92 -18.43 -28.61 -8.04
C LEU A 92 -19.44 -29.50 -8.76
N LYS A 93 -20.66 -29.63 -8.16
CA LYS A 93 -21.75 -30.42 -8.75
C LYS A 93 -22.22 -29.85 -10.09
N ALA A 94 -22.33 -28.52 -10.21
CA ALA A 94 -22.74 -27.85 -11.44
C ALA A 94 -21.61 -27.74 -12.48
N LYS A 95 -20.35 -27.98 -12.11
CA LYS A 95 -19.16 -27.80 -12.95
C LYS A 95 -19.04 -26.38 -13.52
N GLY A 96 -19.45 -25.38 -12.77
CA GLY A 96 -19.46 -23.98 -13.17
C GLY A 96 -20.36 -23.11 -12.30
N ALA A 97 -20.81 -21.99 -12.84
CA ALA A 97 -21.67 -21.05 -12.12
C ALA A 97 -22.86 -21.75 -11.46
N ALA A 98 -23.00 -21.54 -10.19
CA ALA A 98 -24.01 -22.13 -9.34
C ALA A 98 -24.57 -21.07 -8.38
N LYS A 99 -25.62 -21.41 -7.64
CA LYS A 99 -26.30 -20.54 -6.69
C LYS A 99 -25.33 -19.73 -5.83
N SER A 100 -25.09 -18.47 -6.22
CA SER A 100 -24.12 -17.57 -5.57
C SER A 100 -24.53 -17.17 -4.15
N GLU A 101 -25.84 -17.23 -3.84
CA GLU A 101 -26.40 -17.00 -2.51
C GLU A 101 -25.94 -18.03 -1.46
N LEU A 102 -25.40 -19.17 -1.91
CA LEU A 102 -24.83 -20.21 -1.03
C LEU A 102 -23.35 -19.95 -0.69
N ARG A 103 -22.70 -18.95 -1.29
CA ARG A 103 -21.34 -18.56 -0.88
C ARG A 103 -21.31 -18.19 0.59
N GLY A 104 -20.38 -18.78 1.33
CA GLY A 104 -20.25 -18.63 2.80
C GLY A 104 -21.26 -19.44 3.63
N LYS A 105 -22.13 -20.23 3.01
CA LYS A 105 -23.18 -21.01 3.72
C LYS A 105 -23.08 -22.51 3.53
N GLU A 106 -22.33 -22.97 2.53
CA GLU A 106 -22.18 -24.40 2.24
C GLU A 106 -20.72 -24.83 2.37
N GLU A 107 -20.52 -26.14 2.45
CA GLU A 107 -19.23 -26.77 2.61
C GLU A 107 -18.36 -26.65 1.35
N PHE A 108 -17.05 -26.62 1.57
CA PHE A 108 -16.04 -26.83 0.56
C PHE A 108 -15.63 -28.29 0.50
N VAL A 109 -15.41 -28.79 -0.71
CA VAL A 109 -14.95 -30.15 -1.00
C VAL A 109 -13.51 -30.08 -1.47
N ARG A 110 -12.63 -30.87 -0.87
CA ARG A 110 -11.27 -31.07 -1.37
C ARG A 110 -11.30 -31.74 -2.74
N VAL A 111 -10.54 -31.18 -3.68
CA VAL A 111 -10.41 -31.72 -5.05
C VAL A 111 -8.93 -31.83 -5.45
N SER A 112 -8.66 -32.52 -6.55
CA SER A 112 -7.32 -32.50 -7.15
C SER A 112 -6.99 -31.13 -7.73
N TRP A 113 -5.71 -30.82 -7.87
CA TRP A 113 -5.27 -29.62 -8.59
C TRP A 113 -5.81 -29.57 -10.01
N ASP A 114 -5.82 -30.70 -10.73
CA ASP A 114 -6.37 -30.78 -12.08
C ASP A 114 -7.84 -30.33 -12.12
N THR A 115 -8.67 -30.85 -11.21
CA THR A 115 -10.09 -30.46 -11.12
C THR A 115 -10.25 -28.98 -10.82
N ALA A 116 -9.52 -28.44 -9.86
CA ALA A 116 -9.63 -27.03 -9.48
C ALA A 116 -9.18 -26.10 -10.61
N LEU A 117 -8.06 -26.43 -11.26
CA LEU A 117 -7.50 -25.65 -12.37
C LEU A 117 -8.37 -25.72 -13.62
N ASP A 118 -8.96 -26.88 -13.94
CA ASP A 118 -9.90 -27.01 -15.07
C ASP A 118 -11.16 -26.16 -14.86
N LEU A 119 -11.72 -26.15 -13.66
CA LEU A 119 -12.87 -25.31 -13.31
C LEU A 119 -12.53 -23.82 -13.36
N ALA A 120 -11.38 -23.42 -12.83
CA ALA A 120 -10.93 -22.03 -12.84
C ALA A 120 -10.63 -21.55 -14.28
N ALA A 121 -9.92 -22.37 -15.08
CA ALA A 121 -9.62 -22.07 -16.47
C ALA A 121 -10.90 -21.94 -17.32
N LYS A 122 -11.85 -22.85 -17.11
CA LYS A 122 -13.15 -22.79 -17.78
C LYS A 122 -13.86 -21.48 -17.48
N ALA A 123 -13.99 -21.10 -16.20
CA ALA A 123 -14.68 -19.89 -15.80
C ALA A 123 -14.03 -18.63 -16.39
N LEU A 124 -12.70 -18.52 -16.32
CA LEU A 124 -11.96 -17.39 -16.87
C LEU A 124 -12.09 -17.33 -18.40
N LYS A 125 -11.85 -18.45 -19.08
CA LYS A 125 -11.82 -18.45 -20.55
C LYS A 125 -13.20 -18.25 -21.17
N GLU A 126 -14.22 -18.93 -20.69
CA GLU A 126 -15.58 -18.80 -21.25
C GLU A 126 -16.13 -17.37 -21.09
N ASN A 127 -15.88 -16.72 -19.92
CA ASN A 127 -16.28 -15.35 -19.72
C ASN A 127 -15.44 -14.36 -20.56
N PHE A 128 -14.13 -14.58 -20.65
CA PHE A 128 -13.28 -13.77 -21.50
C PHE A 128 -13.65 -13.88 -22.99
N ASP A 129 -13.83 -15.09 -23.49
CA ASP A 129 -14.20 -15.33 -24.91
C ASP A 129 -15.54 -14.66 -25.27
N LYS A 130 -16.47 -14.60 -24.32
CA LYS A 130 -17.81 -14.07 -24.55
C LYS A 130 -17.92 -12.56 -24.34
N TYR A 131 -17.23 -12.01 -23.36
CA TYR A 131 -17.42 -10.66 -22.88
C TYR A 131 -16.13 -9.82 -22.88
N GLY A 132 -14.97 -10.41 -23.11
CA GLY A 132 -13.68 -9.73 -23.11
C GLY A 132 -13.13 -9.43 -21.71
N ALA A 133 -12.15 -8.52 -21.68
CA ALA A 133 -11.40 -8.18 -20.47
C ALA A 133 -12.26 -7.58 -19.36
N GLU A 134 -13.36 -6.89 -19.67
CA GLU A 134 -14.25 -6.27 -18.69
C GLU A 134 -14.97 -7.28 -17.80
N ALA A 135 -15.08 -8.54 -18.24
CA ALA A 135 -15.71 -9.60 -17.46
C ALA A 135 -14.81 -10.17 -16.36
N ILE A 136 -13.50 -9.93 -16.43
CA ILE A 136 -12.52 -10.52 -15.52
C ILE A 136 -12.01 -9.46 -14.54
N TYR A 137 -12.38 -9.57 -13.29
CA TYR A 137 -11.85 -8.74 -12.21
C TYR A 137 -10.63 -9.40 -11.59
N GLY A 138 -9.47 -8.79 -11.73
CA GLY A 138 -8.17 -9.31 -11.25
C GLY A 138 -7.65 -8.50 -10.09
N GLU A 139 -8.09 -8.79 -8.87
CA GLU A 139 -7.64 -8.07 -7.68
C GLU A 139 -6.47 -8.79 -7.01
N CYS A 140 -5.36 -8.08 -6.93
CA CYS A 140 -4.14 -8.54 -6.28
C CYS A 140 -3.52 -7.41 -5.48
N TYR A 141 -3.85 -7.35 -4.20
CA TYR A 141 -3.42 -6.26 -3.34
C TYR A 141 -1.89 -6.24 -3.14
N TRP A 142 -1.31 -5.04 -3.15
CA TRP A 142 0.15 -4.84 -3.06
C TRP A 142 0.79 -5.51 -1.83
N TRP A 143 0.12 -5.49 -0.69
CA TRP A 143 0.65 -5.97 0.59
C TRP A 143 0.52 -7.48 0.81
N GLY A 144 -0.17 -8.19 -0.05
CA GLY A 144 -0.47 -9.61 0.12
C GLY A 144 0.69 -10.57 -0.15
N GLY A 145 1.92 -10.11 -0.12
CA GLY A 145 3.09 -10.96 -0.29
C GLY A 145 4.37 -10.14 -0.37
N SER A 146 5.50 -10.81 -0.38
CA SER A 146 6.83 -10.23 -0.50
C SER A 146 7.66 -11.00 -1.52
N GLY A 147 8.88 -10.55 -1.79
CA GLY A 147 9.81 -11.19 -2.70
C GLY A 147 9.75 -10.64 -4.13
N LYS A 148 10.67 -11.12 -4.95
CA LYS A 148 10.84 -10.71 -6.35
C LYS A 148 10.32 -11.77 -7.34
N ILE A 149 10.28 -13.03 -6.92
CA ILE A 149 9.91 -14.18 -7.78
C ILE A 149 8.48 -14.61 -7.47
N GLY A 150 8.15 -14.86 -6.21
CA GLY A 150 6.88 -15.43 -5.77
C GLY A 150 5.82 -14.40 -5.36
N TRP A 151 6.00 -13.12 -5.71
CA TRP A 151 5.00 -12.12 -5.37
C TRP A 151 3.70 -12.33 -6.16
N GLY A 152 2.66 -12.77 -5.46
CA GLY A 152 1.39 -13.20 -6.04
C GLY A 152 0.75 -12.19 -6.97
N ARG A 153 0.85 -10.88 -6.66
CA ARG A 153 0.35 -9.81 -7.54
C ARG A 153 0.97 -9.88 -8.95
N THR A 154 2.30 -9.96 -9.03
CA THR A 154 2.99 -9.99 -10.33
C THR A 154 2.62 -11.23 -11.12
N VAL A 155 2.58 -12.39 -10.45
CA VAL A 155 2.27 -13.67 -11.10
C VAL A 155 0.83 -13.70 -11.60
N ALA A 156 -0.13 -13.30 -10.77
CA ALA A 156 -1.55 -13.28 -11.13
C ALA A 156 -1.84 -12.27 -12.25
N HIS A 157 -1.33 -11.05 -12.17
CA HIS A 157 -1.51 -10.04 -13.22
C HIS A 157 -0.87 -10.48 -14.54
N ARG A 158 0.31 -11.13 -14.48
CA ARG A 158 0.94 -11.70 -15.68
C ARG A 158 0.06 -12.77 -16.33
N MET A 159 -0.52 -13.68 -15.54
CA MET A 159 -1.45 -14.70 -16.03
C MET A 159 -2.68 -14.07 -16.70
N LEU A 160 -3.30 -13.09 -16.06
CA LEU A 160 -4.50 -12.41 -16.58
C LEU A 160 -4.21 -11.61 -17.86
N LYS A 161 -3.02 -11.03 -17.98
CA LYS A 161 -2.56 -10.40 -19.24
C LYS A 161 -2.39 -11.42 -20.36
N ILE A 162 -1.83 -12.60 -20.06
CA ILE A 162 -1.73 -13.71 -21.04
C ILE A 162 -3.11 -14.16 -21.50
N LEU A 163 -4.13 -14.11 -20.65
CA LEU A 163 -5.52 -14.36 -21.03
C LEU A 163 -6.05 -13.35 -22.06
N GLY A 164 -5.61 -12.10 -22.01
CA GLY A 164 -6.00 -11.02 -22.92
C GLY A 164 -6.38 -9.72 -22.24
N GLY A 165 -6.23 -9.62 -20.93
CA GLY A 165 -6.54 -8.44 -20.13
C GLY A 165 -7.60 -8.69 -19.06
N TYR A 166 -7.82 -7.71 -18.22
CA TYR A 166 -8.69 -7.79 -17.05
C TYR A 166 -9.01 -6.40 -16.51
N VAL A 167 -9.93 -6.31 -15.56
CA VAL A 167 -10.21 -5.12 -14.76
C VAL A 167 -9.27 -5.12 -13.56
N GLU A 168 -8.46 -4.05 -13.43
CA GLU A 168 -7.58 -3.84 -12.27
C GLU A 168 -7.97 -2.58 -11.52
N GLU A 169 -7.66 -2.54 -10.23
CA GLU A 169 -7.83 -1.35 -9.41
C GLU A 169 -6.63 -0.41 -9.54
N SER A 170 -6.91 0.90 -9.58
CA SER A 170 -5.94 1.98 -9.48
C SER A 170 -6.11 2.76 -8.18
N GLY A 171 -5.01 3.34 -7.72
CA GLY A 171 -4.94 3.99 -6.43
C GLY A 171 -4.97 2.98 -5.29
N ASP A 172 -5.01 3.49 -4.10
CA ASP A 172 -5.11 2.70 -2.88
C ASP A 172 -5.71 3.53 -1.73
N TYR A 173 -6.04 2.86 -0.62
CA TYR A 173 -6.50 3.54 0.58
C TYR A 173 -5.35 4.11 1.43
N SER A 174 -4.11 3.77 1.13
CA SER A 174 -2.94 4.22 1.89
C SER A 174 -2.51 5.63 1.51
N THR A 175 -2.54 5.97 0.21
CA THR A 175 -1.94 7.19 -0.34
C THR A 175 -2.83 7.88 -1.37
N GLY A 176 -3.99 7.32 -1.68
CA GLY A 176 -4.81 7.70 -2.84
C GLY A 176 -5.11 9.19 -2.94
N ALA A 177 -5.61 9.84 -1.89
CA ALA A 177 -5.95 11.26 -1.94
C ALA A 177 -4.71 12.14 -2.16
N GLY A 178 -3.63 11.90 -1.41
CA GLY A 178 -2.37 12.64 -1.57
C GLY A 178 -1.77 12.47 -2.96
N LEU A 179 -1.74 11.23 -3.48
CA LEU A 179 -1.18 10.96 -4.83
C LEU A 179 -2.01 11.58 -5.96
N VAL A 180 -3.33 11.72 -5.79
CA VAL A 180 -4.19 12.37 -6.79
C VAL A 180 -4.01 13.89 -6.75
N ILE A 181 -4.01 14.50 -5.56
CA ILE A 181 -3.98 15.99 -5.47
C ILE A 181 -2.61 16.58 -5.75
N MET A 182 -1.50 15.91 -5.38
CA MET A 182 -0.15 16.49 -5.51
C MET A 182 0.24 16.85 -6.95
N PRO A 183 -0.03 16.05 -7.98
CA PRO A 183 0.23 16.45 -9.37
C PRO A 183 -0.50 17.72 -9.79
N HIS A 184 -1.72 17.94 -9.29
CA HIS A 184 -2.51 19.15 -9.59
C HIS A 184 -1.97 20.40 -8.87
N VAL A 185 -1.37 20.24 -7.69
CA VAL A 185 -0.88 21.35 -6.88
C VAL A 185 0.60 21.63 -7.12
N LEU A 186 1.44 20.60 -7.25
CA LEU A 186 2.90 20.70 -7.41
C LEU A 186 3.41 20.33 -8.79
N GLY A 187 2.55 19.78 -9.67
CA GLY A 187 2.96 19.30 -10.99
C GLY A 187 3.54 17.89 -11.00
N SER A 188 3.76 17.25 -9.84
CA SER A 188 4.28 15.89 -9.75
C SER A 188 3.98 15.24 -8.40
N SER A 189 4.17 13.91 -8.32
CA SER A 189 4.16 13.13 -7.08
C SER A 189 5.54 12.99 -6.42
N ALA A 190 6.54 13.78 -6.83
CA ALA A 190 7.93 13.63 -6.38
C ALA A 190 8.09 13.72 -4.85
N VAL A 191 7.25 14.49 -4.18
CA VAL A 191 7.21 14.58 -2.71
C VAL A 191 6.92 13.23 -2.04
N TYR A 192 6.26 12.31 -2.75
CA TYR A 192 6.02 10.94 -2.30
C TYR A 192 7.14 9.98 -2.70
N ASP A 193 7.62 10.09 -3.97
CA ASP A 193 8.54 9.12 -4.56
C ASP A 193 10.00 9.37 -4.17
N ALA A 194 10.35 10.62 -3.87
CA ALA A 194 11.71 11.07 -3.59
C ALA A 194 11.79 11.90 -2.30
N PRO A 195 11.57 11.30 -1.12
CA PRO A 195 11.63 12.00 0.16
C PRO A 195 13.04 12.51 0.43
N THR A 196 13.15 13.59 1.22
CA THR A 196 14.41 14.07 1.77
C THR A 196 15.02 13.03 2.74
N THR A 197 16.22 13.28 3.24
CA THR A 197 16.88 12.39 4.19
C THR A 197 16.78 12.94 5.62
N TRP A 198 16.77 12.04 6.61
CA TRP A 198 16.86 12.43 8.02
C TRP A 198 18.07 13.31 8.29
N LYS A 199 19.20 13.01 7.64
CA LYS A 199 20.45 13.81 7.76
C LYS A 199 20.27 15.24 7.27
N ALA A 200 19.56 15.45 6.16
CA ALA A 200 19.29 16.79 5.64
C ALA A 200 18.40 17.59 6.57
N ILE A 201 17.39 16.94 7.18
CA ILE A 201 16.52 17.54 8.20
C ILE A 201 17.33 17.94 9.43
N VAL A 202 18.11 17.02 10.00
CA VAL A 202 18.94 17.28 11.19
C VAL A 202 19.94 18.43 10.97
N LYS A 203 20.46 18.55 9.74
CA LYS A 203 21.39 19.63 9.38
C LYS A 203 20.72 21.00 9.30
N ASN A 204 19.51 21.08 8.76
CA ASN A 204 18.93 22.35 8.33
C ASN A 204 17.70 22.81 9.14
N ALA A 205 16.92 21.88 9.70
CA ALA A 205 15.72 22.23 10.46
C ALA A 205 16.01 22.68 11.90
N LYS A 206 15.17 23.55 12.43
CA LYS A 206 15.07 23.92 13.85
C LYS A 206 13.75 23.43 14.46
N ASN A 207 12.74 23.23 13.62
CA ASN A 207 11.48 22.61 13.99
C ASN A 207 11.21 21.41 13.09
N VAL A 208 10.69 20.34 13.67
CA VAL A 208 10.12 19.20 12.95
C VAL A 208 8.69 18.98 13.43
N VAL A 209 7.75 18.98 12.51
CA VAL A 209 6.33 18.75 12.79
C VAL A 209 5.95 17.37 12.29
N PHE A 210 5.47 16.51 13.17
CA PHE A 210 4.84 15.23 12.83
C PHE A 210 3.34 15.46 12.69
N TRP A 211 2.84 15.64 11.45
CA TRP A 211 1.45 15.95 11.18
C TRP A 211 0.69 14.70 10.72
N ALA A 212 -0.23 14.22 11.57
CA ALA A 212 -1.02 13.01 11.36
C ALA A 212 -0.17 11.77 10.98
N THR A 213 1.05 11.68 11.52
CA THR A 213 2.00 10.59 11.26
C THR A 213 2.54 10.01 12.57
N ASP A 214 2.93 8.74 12.53
CA ASP A 214 3.54 8.03 13.67
C ASP A 214 4.74 7.18 13.23
N PRO A 215 5.88 7.80 12.88
CA PRO A 215 7.08 7.09 12.44
C PRO A 215 7.60 6.04 13.45
N ALA A 216 7.35 6.21 14.75
CA ALA A 216 7.72 5.22 15.75
C ALA A 216 7.01 3.88 15.53
N VAL A 217 5.81 3.90 14.94
CA VAL A 217 5.06 2.69 14.57
C VAL A 217 5.27 2.33 13.10
N THR A 218 5.20 3.29 12.18
CA THR A 218 5.17 3.00 10.75
C THR A 218 6.52 2.58 10.17
N ASN A 219 7.64 2.83 10.84
CA ASN A 219 8.95 2.30 10.44
C ASN A 219 9.11 0.79 10.65
N GLN A 220 8.20 0.13 11.40
CA GLN A 220 8.26 -1.31 11.65
C GLN A 220 8.00 -2.15 10.39
N ILE A 221 7.41 -1.57 9.35
CA ILE A 221 6.98 -2.30 8.17
C ILE A 221 7.29 -1.51 6.90
N SER A 222 7.69 -2.21 5.85
CA SER A 222 7.85 -1.65 4.51
C SER A 222 7.42 -2.68 3.47
N SER A 223 7.40 -2.25 2.20
CA SER A 223 7.11 -3.19 1.11
C SER A 223 8.14 -4.32 1.03
N ILE A 224 9.40 -4.07 1.40
CA ILE A 224 10.47 -5.08 1.39
C ILE A 224 11.62 -4.62 2.31
N PRO A 225 11.54 -4.66 3.64
CA PRO A 225 12.64 -4.24 4.49
C PRO A 225 13.49 -5.43 4.94
N PRO A 226 14.73 -5.61 4.50
CA PRO A 226 15.65 -6.46 5.23
C PRO A 226 15.99 -5.91 6.61
N THR A 227 16.05 -4.58 6.76
CA THR A 227 16.39 -3.88 8.00
C THR A 227 15.49 -2.67 8.23
N HIS A 228 15.44 -2.16 9.47
CA HIS A 228 14.60 -1.04 9.87
C HIS A 228 15.39 0.25 10.10
N ASP A 229 16.21 0.64 9.12
CA ASP A 229 17.17 1.75 9.23
C ASP A 229 16.52 3.13 9.39
N GLY A 230 15.23 3.28 9.15
CA GLY A 230 14.48 4.50 9.44
C GLY A 230 14.55 4.93 10.92
N TYR A 231 14.68 3.97 11.84
CA TYR A 231 14.86 4.27 13.26
C TYR A 231 16.20 4.91 13.58
N ILE A 232 17.24 4.68 12.78
CA ILE A 232 18.55 5.33 12.94
C ILE A 232 18.38 6.85 12.75
N GLY A 233 17.68 7.26 11.69
CA GLY A 233 17.38 8.67 11.44
C GLY A 233 16.56 9.33 12.55
N MET A 234 15.58 8.61 13.09
CA MET A 234 14.82 9.07 14.25
C MET A 234 15.72 9.27 15.50
N GLN A 235 16.67 8.36 15.74
CA GLN A 235 17.64 8.51 16.84
C GLN A 235 18.54 9.72 16.63
N GLU A 236 19.01 9.97 15.40
CA GLU A 236 19.82 11.14 15.07
C GLU A 236 19.02 12.45 15.30
N LEU A 237 17.77 12.50 14.87
CA LEU A 237 16.89 13.64 15.12
C LEU A 237 16.69 13.88 16.64
N LYS A 238 16.45 12.80 17.41
CA LYS A 238 16.30 12.93 18.87
C LYS A 238 17.56 13.46 19.55
N LYS A 239 18.73 12.97 19.14
CA LYS A 239 20.03 13.41 19.68
C LYS A 239 20.37 14.87 19.33
N SER A 240 19.85 15.38 18.21
CA SER A 240 20.10 16.76 17.78
C SER A 240 19.46 17.83 18.67
N GLY A 241 18.47 17.44 19.47
CA GLY A 241 17.72 18.38 20.33
C GLY A 241 16.82 19.36 19.57
N ILE A 242 16.58 19.15 18.27
CA ILE A 242 15.66 19.94 17.45
C ILE A 242 14.27 19.87 18.05
N LYS A 243 13.59 21.02 18.12
CA LYS A 243 12.23 21.12 18.65
C LYS A 243 11.25 20.34 17.78
N THR A 244 10.41 19.54 18.41
CA THR A 244 9.41 18.73 17.70
C THR A 244 7.99 19.05 18.16
N TYR A 245 7.07 19.01 17.18
CA TYR A 245 5.62 19.17 17.39
C TYR A 245 4.90 17.93 16.86
N SER A 246 3.81 17.56 17.49
CA SER A 246 2.93 16.48 17.03
C SER A 246 1.53 17.03 16.83
N VAL A 247 1.10 17.19 15.57
CA VAL A 247 -0.27 17.57 15.22
C VAL A 247 -1.05 16.29 14.97
N ASN A 248 -1.94 15.95 15.90
CA ASN A 248 -2.68 14.70 15.84
C ASN A 248 -3.98 14.79 16.66
N VAL A 249 -4.83 13.77 16.54
CA VAL A 249 -6.06 13.63 17.33
C VAL A 249 -5.79 13.09 18.75
N MET A 250 -4.59 12.59 18.99
CA MET A 250 -4.14 12.01 20.26
C MET A 250 -2.61 12.05 20.36
N ARG A 251 -2.09 11.95 21.59
CA ARG A 251 -0.66 11.77 21.80
C ARG A 251 -0.24 10.37 21.39
N ASN A 252 0.52 10.24 20.31
CA ASN A 252 0.98 8.99 19.71
C ASN A 252 2.38 8.58 20.21
N ASP A 253 2.90 7.45 19.73
CA ASP A 253 4.20 6.93 20.17
C ASP A 253 5.37 7.79 19.69
N THR A 254 5.28 8.41 18.53
CA THR A 254 6.27 9.39 18.05
C THR A 254 6.34 10.60 18.96
N ALA A 255 5.19 11.16 19.37
CA ALA A 255 5.15 12.27 20.30
C ALA A 255 5.79 11.93 21.67
N ARG A 256 5.53 10.71 22.17
CA ARG A 256 6.17 10.20 23.40
C ARG A 256 7.67 10.01 23.23
N TYR A 257 8.07 9.41 22.11
CA TYR A 257 9.48 9.13 21.81
C TYR A 257 10.33 10.40 21.76
N PHE A 258 9.86 11.46 21.09
CA PHE A 258 10.59 12.73 20.97
C PHE A 258 10.36 13.69 22.14
N GLY A 259 9.32 13.52 22.93
CA GLY A 259 8.86 14.52 23.88
C GLY A 259 8.27 15.75 23.18
N SER A 260 7.57 15.54 22.06
CA SER A 260 7.02 16.62 21.24
C SER A 260 5.99 17.45 21.97
N GLU A 261 5.89 18.73 21.58
CA GLU A 261 4.76 19.58 21.95
C GLU A 261 3.51 19.11 21.20
N ASP A 262 2.46 18.76 21.95
CA ASP A 262 1.22 18.22 21.39
C ASP A 262 0.29 19.32 20.91
N ILE A 263 -0.13 19.23 19.65
CA ILE A 263 -1.18 20.04 19.02
C ILE A 263 -2.35 19.11 18.74
N ILE A 264 -3.22 18.95 19.73
CA ILE A 264 -4.34 18.00 19.65
C ILE A 264 -5.54 18.66 18.96
N VAL A 265 -5.92 18.17 17.80
CA VAL A 265 -7.03 18.68 16.99
C VAL A 265 -8.19 17.70 16.94
N ARG A 266 -9.40 18.21 16.73
CA ARG A 266 -10.55 17.34 16.42
C ARG A 266 -10.31 16.62 15.10
N PRO A 267 -10.75 15.36 14.95
CA PRO A 267 -10.63 14.63 13.67
C PRO A 267 -11.22 15.40 12.50
N ASN A 268 -10.54 15.36 11.35
CA ASN A 268 -10.94 15.99 10.10
C ASN A 268 -11.08 17.52 10.14
N THR A 269 -10.29 18.19 10.97
CA THR A 269 -10.30 19.66 11.08
C THR A 269 -8.95 20.31 10.73
N ASP A 270 -8.01 19.53 10.24
CA ASP A 270 -6.65 19.98 9.89
C ASP A 270 -6.67 21.13 8.88
N THR A 271 -7.54 21.05 7.87
CA THR A 271 -7.69 22.11 6.85
C THR A 271 -8.10 23.45 7.49
N ALA A 272 -9.02 23.43 8.45
CA ALA A 272 -9.45 24.65 9.13
C ALA A 272 -8.32 25.26 9.98
N LEU A 273 -7.56 24.41 10.70
CA LEU A 273 -6.38 24.86 11.44
C LEU A 273 -5.37 25.53 10.49
N ILE A 274 -5.05 24.87 9.37
CA ILE A 274 -4.07 25.38 8.40
C ILE A 274 -4.52 26.71 7.81
N ILE A 275 -5.79 26.86 7.43
CA ILE A 275 -6.32 28.11 6.87
C ILE A 275 -6.27 29.23 7.91
N GLY A 276 -6.64 28.96 9.17
CA GLY A 276 -6.51 29.93 10.26
C GLY A 276 -5.06 30.37 10.51
N MET A 277 -4.11 29.42 10.41
CA MET A 277 -2.68 29.75 10.47
C MET A 277 -2.26 30.61 9.28
N CYS A 278 -2.70 30.32 8.05
CA CYS A 278 -2.41 31.13 6.87
C CYS A 278 -2.95 32.57 7.00
N HIS A 279 -4.18 32.73 7.50
CA HIS A 279 -4.74 34.05 7.81
C HIS A 279 -3.86 34.80 8.82
N TYR A 280 -3.49 34.14 9.94
CA TYR A 280 -2.65 34.73 10.97
C TYR A 280 -1.28 35.15 10.44
N LEU A 281 -0.61 34.28 9.68
CA LEU A 281 0.68 34.58 9.06
C LEU A 281 0.61 35.80 8.12
N PHE A 282 -0.43 35.88 7.32
CA PHE A 282 -0.65 36.99 6.39
C PHE A 282 -0.87 38.30 7.12
N THR A 283 -1.81 38.35 8.08
CA THR A 283 -2.19 39.59 8.80
C THR A 283 -1.11 40.13 9.72
N ASN A 284 -0.16 39.27 10.13
CA ASN A 284 0.98 39.64 10.96
C ASN A 284 2.30 39.78 10.18
N ASN A 285 2.28 39.77 8.84
CA ASN A 285 3.46 39.84 7.96
C ASN A 285 4.53 38.80 8.31
N LEU A 286 4.11 37.57 8.63
CA LEU A 286 4.97 36.42 8.97
C LEU A 286 5.09 35.40 7.82
N TYR A 287 4.91 35.82 6.60
CA TYR A 287 4.99 34.96 5.42
C TYR A 287 6.08 35.43 4.44
N ASP A 288 6.58 34.53 3.61
CA ASP A 288 7.59 34.84 2.57
C ASP A 288 6.87 35.35 1.31
N GLU A 289 6.71 36.68 1.23
CA GLU A 289 6.02 37.33 0.11
C GLU A 289 6.77 37.13 -1.22
N GLU A 290 8.11 37.10 -1.19
CA GLU A 290 8.91 36.89 -2.40
C GLU A 290 8.78 35.49 -2.95
N PHE A 291 8.75 34.48 -2.06
CA PHE A 291 8.47 33.11 -2.47
C PHE A 291 7.09 33.00 -3.13
N ILE A 292 6.08 33.59 -2.52
CA ILE A 292 4.71 33.58 -3.05
C ILE A 292 4.66 34.19 -4.44
N LYS A 293 5.25 35.38 -4.64
CA LYS A 293 5.26 36.07 -5.93
C LYS A 293 5.98 35.29 -7.02
N LYS A 294 7.08 34.62 -6.67
CA LYS A 294 7.97 33.99 -7.65
C LYS A 294 7.56 32.55 -8.00
N TYR A 295 7.03 31.79 -7.03
CA TYR A 295 6.87 30.33 -7.16
C TYR A 295 5.44 29.84 -7.05
N THR A 296 4.43 30.72 -6.90
CA THR A 296 3.05 30.29 -6.78
C THR A 296 2.13 30.96 -7.78
N VAL A 297 0.99 30.34 -8.03
CA VAL A 297 -0.13 30.90 -8.77
C VAL A 297 -1.42 30.80 -7.93
N GLY A 298 -2.36 31.74 -8.12
CA GLY A 298 -3.65 31.69 -7.46
C GLY A 298 -3.68 32.18 -6.01
N PHE A 299 -2.57 32.66 -5.46
CA PHE A 299 -2.51 33.13 -4.06
C PHE A 299 -3.55 34.21 -3.75
N ASN A 300 -3.83 35.16 -4.67
CA ASN A 300 -4.83 36.20 -4.46
C ASN A 300 -6.23 35.64 -4.24
N LYS A 301 -6.60 34.53 -4.91
CA LYS A 301 -7.89 33.85 -4.69
C LYS A 301 -7.92 33.18 -3.32
N PHE A 302 -6.83 32.54 -2.91
CA PHE A 302 -6.71 31.93 -1.59
C PHE A 302 -6.75 32.99 -0.49
N LYS A 303 -6.03 34.10 -0.68
CA LYS A 303 -6.05 35.26 0.23
C LYS A 303 -7.48 35.83 0.38
N ALA A 304 -8.18 36.08 -0.71
CA ALA A 304 -9.56 36.55 -0.68
C ALA A 304 -10.49 35.58 0.08
N TYR A 305 -10.25 34.29 -0.01
CA TYR A 305 -11.00 33.27 0.72
C TYR A 305 -10.75 33.34 2.23
N PHE A 306 -9.51 33.33 2.68
CA PHE A 306 -9.27 33.36 4.13
C PHE A 306 -9.54 34.74 4.76
N LEU A 307 -9.46 35.82 4.01
CA LEU A 307 -9.89 37.16 4.46
C LEU A 307 -11.42 37.35 4.47
N GLY A 308 -12.19 36.38 3.98
CA GLY A 308 -13.65 36.45 3.94
C GLY A 308 -14.20 37.33 2.81
N GLU A 309 -13.38 37.72 1.85
CA GLU A 309 -13.81 38.55 0.72
C GLU A 309 -14.74 37.80 -0.22
N SER A 310 -14.52 36.46 -0.37
CA SER A 310 -15.28 35.61 -1.29
C SER A 310 -16.63 35.15 -0.73
N ASP A 311 -16.77 34.94 0.58
CA ASP A 311 -17.95 34.33 1.21
C ASP A 311 -18.45 35.04 2.47
N LYS A 312 -17.87 36.20 2.79
CA LYS A 312 -18.19 37.04 3.96
C LYS A 312 -17.86 36.38 5.30
N ILE A 313 -17.01 35.34 5.31
CA ILE A 313 -16.56 34.66 6.53
C ILE A 313 -15.03 34.76 6.63
N VAL A 314 -14.54 35.53 7.59
CA VAL A 314 -13.09 35.59 7.88
C VAL A 314 -12.65 34.27 8.53
N LYS A 315 -11.60 33.62 7.98
CA LYS A 315 -11.06 32.37 8.49
C LYS A 315 -9.83 32.62 9.37
N ASP A 316 -10.03 33.43 10.41
CA ASP A 316 -9.02 33.79 11.41
C ASP A 316 -8.78 32.68 12.45
N ALA A 317 -7.94 32.94 13.43
CA ALA A 317 -7.69 31.99 14.51
C ALA A 317 -8.96 31.69 15.33
N ALA A 318 -9.88 32.65 15.49
CA ALA A 318 -11.14 32.47 16.21
C ALA A 318 -12.10 31.53 15.44
N TRP A 319 -12.17 31.68 14.13
CA TRP A 319 -12.91 30.76 13.27
C TRP A 319 -12.33 29.34 13.34
N ALA A 320 -11.01 29.20 13.17
CA ALA A 320 -10.34 27.91 13.22
C ALA A 320 -10.47 27.23 14.60
N SER A 321 -10.35 27.98 15.69
CA SER A 321 -10.50 27.53 17.08
C SER A 321 -11.85 26.82 17.31
N LYS A 322 -12.94 27.40 16.84
CA LYS A 322 -14.30 26.82 16.97
C LYS A 322 -14.41 25.45 16.28
N ILE A 323 -13.67 25.24 15.18
CA ILE A 323 -13.71 24.03 14.38
C ILE A 323 -12.72 22.98 14.93
N CYS A 324 -11.44 23.34 15.07
CA CYS A 324 -10.38 22.38 15.44
C CYS A 324 -10.24 22.11 16.94
N GLY A 325 -10.78 23.00 17.79
CA GLY A 325 -10.76 22.83 19.25
C GLY A 325 -9.52 23.37 19.94
N LEU A 326 -8.54 23.91 19.22
CA LEU A 326 -7.40 24.63 19.79
C LEU A 326 -7.82 26.05 20.19
N SER A 327 -7.17 26.65 21.22
CA SER A 327 -7.37 28.07 21.50
C SER A 327 -6.74 28.94 20.40
N GLU A 328 -7.28 30.14 20.22
CA GLU A 328 -6.74 31.14 19.27
C GLU A 328 -5.24 31.42 19.53
N ASP A 329 -4.88 31.55 20.82
CA ASP A 329 -3.50 31.76 21.26
C ASP A 329 -2.58 30.57 20.88
N ALA A 330 -3.06 29.33 21.01
CA ALA A 330 -2.29 28.15 20.60
C ALA A 330 -2.06 28.11 19.07
N ILE A 331 -3.08 28.47 18.28
CA ILE A 331 -2.97 28.58 16.82
C ILE A 331 -1.94 29.65 16.44
N ALA A 332 -2.03 30.82 17.04
CA ALA A 332 -1.12 31.96 16.81
C ALA A 332 0.34 31.63 17.18
N LYS A 333 0.55 31.01 18.36
CA LYS A 333 1.87 30.58 18.82
C LYS A 333 2.48 29.52 17.89
N PHE A 334 1.69 28.54 17.48
CA PHE A 334 2.15 27.48 16.59
C PHE A 334 2.51 28.04 15.19
N ALA A 335 1.64 28.85 14.57
CA ALA A 335 1.93 29.51 13.31
C ALA A 335 3.21 30.37 13.38
N THR A 336 3.36 31.15 14.45
CA THR A 336 4.55 31.97 14.69
C THR A 336 5.82 31.14 14.81
N ALA A 337 5.76 30.01 15.53
CA ALA A 337 6.92 29.14 15.71
C ALA A 337 7.39 28.56 14.37
N LEU A 338 6.46 28.15 13.48
CA LEU A 338 6.80 27.61 12.18
C LEU A 338 7.38 28.67 11.23
N ALA A 339 6.96 29.94 11.36
CA ALA A 339 7.44 31.02 10.51
C ALA A 339 8.81 31.56 10.93
N LYS A 340 9.11 31.57 12.23
CA LYS A 340 10.36 32.15 12.77
C LYS A 340 11.56 31.24 12.64
N GLU A 341 11.36 29.95 12.58
CA GLU A 341 12.44 28.95 12.58
C GLU A 341 12.33 28.01 11.38
N PRO A 342 13.47 27.63 10.75
CA PRO A 342 13.48 26.68 9.66
C PRO A 342 12.74 25.38 10.02
N THR A 343 11.69 25.08 9.28
CA THR A 343 10.73 24.03 9.64
C THR A 343 10.60 22.95 8.57
N THR A 344 10.53 21.70 9.01
CA THR A 344 10.15 20.55 8.19
C THR A 344 8.84 19.96 8.72
N ILE A 345 7.88 19.71 7.85
CA ILE A 345 6.60 19.09 8.17
C ILE A 345 6.56 17.69 7.58
N LEU A 346 6.56 16.68 8.41
CA LEU A 346 6.38 15.28 8.02
C LEU A 346 4.90 14.95 8.02
N ILE A 347 4.34 14.74 6.84
CA ILE A 347 2.90 14.55 6.64
C ILE A 347 2.57 13.06 6.68
N GLY A 348 1.62 12.69 7.52
CA GLY A 348 1.10 11.34 7.60
C GLY A 348 -0.09 11.09 6.69
N ARG A 349 -0.31 9.82 6.42
CA ARG A 349 -1.44 9.34 5.63
C ARG A 349 -2.77 9.36 6.40
N GLY A 350 -2.73 9.70 7.70
CA GLY A 350 -3.93 9.92 8.52
C GLY A 350 -4.83 11.03 7.99
N LEU A 351 -4.25 12.09 7.40
CA LEU A 351 -4.97 13.25 6.87
C LEU A 351 -6.02 12.88 5.82
N GLN A 352 -5.77 11.88 4.98
CA GLN A 352 -6.69 11.50 3.91
C GLN A 352 -7.80 10.54 4.35
N ARG A 353 -7.79 10.09 5.61
CA ARG A 353 -8.76 9.11 6.15
C ARG A 353 -10.07 9.76 6.59
N ALA A 354 -10.52 10.74 5.84
CA ALA A 354 -11.66 11.57 6.17
C ALA A 354 -12.37 12.03 4.90
N ASP A 355 -13.54 12.63 5.06
CA ASP A 355 -14.24 13.31 3.97
C ASP A 355 -13.39 14.46 3.44
N HIS A 356 -13.32 14.61 2.11
CA HIS A 356 -12.47 15.58 1.42
C HIS A 356 -10.98 15.48 1.81
N GLY A 357 -10.47 14.26 1.94
CA GLY A 357 -9.10 13.96 2.38
C GLY A 357 -7.97 14.54 1.51
N GLU A 358 -8.27 15.08 0.34
CA GLU A 358 -7.34 15.83 -0.53
C GLU A 358 -7.05 17.24 0.01
N GLN A 359 -8.03 17.86 0.68
CA GLN A 359 -7.96 19.27 1.09
C GLN A 359 -6.81 19.58 2.06
N PRO A 360 -6.56 18.79 3.12
CA PRO A 360 -5.46 19.09 4.03
C PRO A 360 -4.08 19.03 3.37
N PHE A 361 -3.88 18.16 2.37
CA PHE A 361 -2.63 18.12 1.60
C PHE A 361 -2.44 19.42 0.79
N TRP A 362 -3.48 19.88 0.10
CA TRP A 362 -3.43 21.13 -0.64
C TRP A 362 -3.18 22.32 0.30
N ALA A 363 -3.90 22.39 1.40
CA ALA A 363 -3.72 23.45 2.41
C ALA A 363 -2.29 23.45 2.99
N LEU A 364 -1.68 22.28 3.26
CA LEU A 364 -0.30 22.18 3.72
C LEU A 364 0.71 22.67 2.67
N VAL A 365 0.47 22.45 1.38
CA VAL A 365 1.30 23.06 0.33
C VAL A 365 1.20 24.58 0.38
N ALA A 366 0.00 25.12 0.51
CA ALA A 366 -0.19 26.58 0.63
C ALA A 366 0.51 27.16 1.86
N LEU A 367 0.39 26.51 3.02
CA LEU A 367 1.10 26.90 4.24
C LEU A 367 2.62 26.90 4.04
N ASN A 368 3.17 25.81 3.48
CA ASN A 368 4.62 25.70 3.24
C ASN A 368 5.12 26.71 2.20
N ALA A 369 4.30 27.07 1.20
CA ALA A 369 4.60 28.14 0.27
C ALA A 369 4.66 29.51 0.99
N MET A 370 3.72 29.79 1.90
CA MET A 370 3.74 31.00 2.71
C MET A 370 4.94 31.06 3.68
N LEU A 371 5.41 29.91 4.17
CA LEU A 371 6.62 29.80 4.98
C LEU A 371 7.91 29.91 4.16
N GLY A 372 7.84 29.78 2.82
CA GLY A 372 8.97 29.87 1.91
C GLY A 372 9.97 28.70 2.01
N TYR A 373 9.56 27.52 2.49
CA TYR A 373 10.47 26.39 2.72
C TYR A 373 10.49 25.34 1.60
N ILE A 374 9.55 25.35 0.66
CA ILE A 374 9.51 24.39 -0.45
C ILE A 374 10.76 24.53 -1.31
N GLY A 375 11.43 23.40 -1.61
CA GLY A 375 12.64 23.36 -2.42
C GLY A 375 13.94 23.66 -1.67
N LYS A 376 13.91 23.93 -0.37
CA LYS A 376 15.11 24.09 0.46
C LYS A 376 15.52 22.73 1.07
N GLU A 377 16.84 22.44 1.08
CA GLU A 377 17.39 21.18 1.58
C GLU A 377 16.90 20.86 3.00
N GLY A 378 16.21 19.73 3.19
CA GLY A 378 15.74 19.26 4.48
C GLY A 378 14.62 20.09 5.12
N LEU A 379 14.01 21.02 4.39
CA LEU A 379 12.92 21.88 4.84
C LEU A 379 11.67 21.69 3.98
N GLY A 380 10.56 22.31 4.40
CA GLY A 380 9.29 22.21 3.71
C GLY A 380 8.44 21.05 4.22
N PHE A 381 7.89 20.24 3.34
CA PHE A 381 7.06 19.10 3.76
C PHE A 381 7.46 17.81 3.04
N GLU A 382 7.24 16.69 3.73
CA GLU A 382 7.60 15.35 3.29
C GLU A 382 6.43 14.39 3.49
N PHE A 383 6.10 13.61 2.46
CA PHE A 383 4.93 12.74 2.48
C PHE A 383 5.23 11.27 2.76
N SER A 384 6.46 10.82 2.57
CA SER A 384 6.85 9.40 2.73
C SER A 384 7.79 9.13 3.87
N LEU A 385 8.40 10.17 4.43
CA LEU A 385 9.38 10.00 5.49
C LEU A 385 8.73 9.39 6.75
N GLY A 386 9.43 8.47 7.40
CA GLY A 386 8.89 7.75 8.56
C GLY A 386 8.07 6.50 8.21
N TYR A 387 8.19 6.02 6.95
CA TYR A 387 7.58 4.78 6.49
C TYR A 387 8.68 3.82 6.01
N GLY A 388 8.79 2.69 6.66
CA GLY A 388 9.89 1.77 6.41
C GLY A 388 11.24 2.42 6.67
N SER A 389 12.18 2.25 5.75
CA SER A 389 13.50 2.88 5.83
C SER A 389 13.61 4.17 5.00
N ALA A 390 12.51 4.82 4.65
CA ALA A 390 12.52 6.05 3.87
C ALA A 390 13.34 7.14 4.57
N GLY A 391 14.15 7.86 3.79
CA GLY A 391 15.04 8.91 4.31
C GLY A 391 16.32 8.43 4.99
N ALA A 392 16.53 7.12 5.13
CA ALA A 392 17.82 6.59 5.59
C ALA A 392 18.93 6.88 4.57
N THR A 393 20.15 7.14 5.06
CA THR A 393 21.30 7.54 4.23
C THR A 393 22.34 6.42 4.08
N ASN A 394 21.96 5.20 4.35
CA ASN A 394 22.85 4.05 4.29
C ASN A 394 23.26 3.71 2.85
N LYS A 395 24.29 2.88 2.70
CA LYS A 395 24.61 2.26 1.43
C LYS A 395 23.40 1.52 0.89
N VAL A 396 23.12 1.67 -0.38
CA VAL A 396 21.97 1.07 -1.02
C VAL A 396 22.44 -0.14 -1.84
N ALA A 397 21.86 -1.30 -1.56
CA ALA A 397 22.04 -2.47 -2.41
C ALA A 397 21.47 -2.23 -3.82
N PRO A 398 22.05 -2.81 -4.88
CA PRO A 398 21.51 -2.69 -6.22
C PRO A 398 20.03 -3.11 -6.27
N ILE A 399 19.21 -2.33 -6.98
CA ILE A 399 17.78 -2.64 -7.14
C ILE A 399 17.64 -3.83 -8.09
N LEU A 400 17.17 -4.96 -7.57
CA LEU A 400 16.81 -6.12 -8.37
C LEU A 400 15.47 -5.90 -9.05
N LYS A 401 15.42 -6.08 -10.36
CA LYS A 401 14.15 -6.15 -11.08
C LYS A 401 13.43 -7.44 -10.72
N GLY A 402 12.18 -7.35 -10.32
CA GLY A 402 11.30 -8.52 -10.14
C GLY A 402 10.80 -9.06 -11.49
N LEU A 403 9.97 -10.10 -11.43
CA LEU A 403 9.24 -10.57 -12.61
C LEU A 403 8.41 -9.42 -13.19
N SER A 404 8.55 -9.18 -14.48
CA SER A 404 7.78 -8.16 -15.17
C SER A 404 6.34 -8.63 -15.40
N THR A 405 5.39 -7.71 -15.24
CA THR A 405 4.03 -7.92 -15.76
C THR A 405 3.99 -7.72 -17.29
N ARG A 406 5.06 -7.17 -17.88
CA ARG A 406 5.22 -7.16 -19.34
C ARG A 406 5.55 -8.58 -19.79
N ILE A 407 4.97 -8.97 -20.90
CA ILE A 407 5.25 -10.25 -21.56
C ILE A 407 6.24 -9.91 -22.65
N ASP A 408 7.45 -10.50 -22.58
CA ASP A 408 8.51 -10.22 -23.54
C ASP A 408 8.11 -10.65 -24.96
N GLU A 409 8.54 -9.87 -25.95
CA GLU A 409 8.33 -10.12 -27.38
C GLU A 409 8.82 -11.50 -27.85
N LYS A 410 9.75 -12.14 -27.12
CA LYS A 410 10.21 -13.50 -27.39
C LYS A 410 9.11 -14.56 -27.39
N TYR A 411 8.00 -14.31 -26.72
CA TYR A 411 6.81 -15.18 -26.75
C TYR A 411 5.87 -14.84 -27.91
N GLU A 412 6.21 -13.86 -28.74
CA GLU A 412 5.39 -13.38 -29.86
C GLU A 412 5.23 -14.37 -31.02
N ASN A 413 6.11 -15.36 -31.13
CA ASN A 413 6.12 -16.28 -32.27
C ASN A 413 5.20 -17.52 -32.15
N THR A 414 4.33 -17.59 -31.15
CA THR A 414 3.39 -18.71 -30.98
C THR A 414 1.97 -18.37 -31.46
N GLY A 415 1.85 -17.86 -32.66
CA GLY A 415 0.67 -17.89 -33.55
C GLY A 415 -0.63 -17.21 -33.11
N SER A 416 -1.06 -17.20 -31.88
CA SER A 416 -2.23 -16.47 -31.38
C SER A 416 -1.94 -15.95 -29.99
N ALA A 417 -1.48 -14.71 -29.94
CA ALA A 417 -1.07 -14.08 -28.70
C ALA A 417 -2.13 -13.03 -28.26
N PRO A 418 -3.16 -13.43 -27.50
CA PRO A 418 -4.19 -12.48 -27.02
C PRO A 418 -3.60 -11.32 -26.22
N TRP A 419 -2.41 -11.49 -25.64
CA TRP A 419 -1.69 -10.44 -24.91
C TRP A 419 -1.18 -9.29 -25.78
N LYS A 420 -1.01 -9.45 -27.10
CA LYS A 420 -0.62 -8.35 -28.00
C LYS A 420 -1.61 -7.20 -27.97
N ASN A 421 -2.89 -7.52 -27.74
CA ASN A 421 -3.99 -6.59 -27.65
C ASN A 421 -4.62 -6.55 -26.25
N ALA A 422 -3.89 -7.03 -25.24
CA ALA A 422 -4.42 -7.05 -23.88
C ALA A 422 -4.80 -5.66 -23.41
N LYS A 423 -6.08 -5.44 -23.11
CA LYS A 423 -6.61 -4.21 -22.57
C LYS A 423 -6.85 -4.38 -21.08
N ASN A 424 -6.06 -3.70 -20.26
CA ASN A 424 -6.44 -3.53 -18.88
C ASN A 424 -7.45 -2.39 -18.79
N ILE A 425 -8.55 -2.65 -18.08
CA ILE A 425 -9.54 -1.66 -17.73
C ILE A 425 -9.25 -1.27 -16.29
N THR A 426 -8.99 0.01 -16.06
CA THR A 426 -8.61 0.50 -14.73
C THR A 426 -9.78 1.23 -14.10
N ILE A 427 -10.13 0.85 -12.87
CA ILE A 427 -11.15 1.52 -12.05
C ILE A 427 -10.54 1.97 -10.72
N PRO A 428 -11.03 3.05 -10.10
CA PRO A 428 -10.57 3.43 -8.77
C PRO A 428 -10.87 2.34 -7.73
N SER A 429 -9.93 2.01 -6.85
CA SER A 429 -10.10 0.99 -5.81
C SER A 429 -11.35 1.18 -4.97
N SER A 430 -11.70 2.42 -4.65
CA SER A 430 -12.90 2.75 -3.87
C SER A 430 -14.23 2.55 -4.63
N ARG A 431 -14.18 2.28 -5.94
CA ARG A 431 -15.35 2.19 -6.82
C ARG A 431 -15.60 0.77 -7.35
N SER A 432 -14.82 -0.21 -6.93
CA SER A 432 -14.94 -1.60 -7.40
C SER A 432 -16.29 -2.23 -7.03
N ILE A 433 -16.82 -1.94 -5.84
CA ILE A 433 -18.15 -2.42 -5.43
C ILE A 433 -19.26 -1.71 -6.20
N GLU A 434 -19.12 -0.41 -6.45
CA GLU A 434 -20.06 0.33 -7.28
C GLU A 434 -20.09 -0.19 -8.73
N ALA A 435 -18.96 -0.68 -9.25
CA ALA A 435 -18.93 -1.30 -10.58
C ALA A 435 -19.78 -2.58 -10.63
N LEU A 436 -19.82 -3.35 -9.55
CA LEU A 436 -20.74 -4.49 -9.42
C LEU A 436 -22.19 -4.05 -9.25
N GLU A 437 -22.42 -2.95 -8.54
CA GLU A 437 -23.76 -2.44 -8.28
C GLU A 437 -24.38 -1.81 -9.53
N HIS A 438 -23.61 -1.01 -10.25
CA HIS A 438 -24.05 -0.20 -11.40
C HIS A 438 -23.13 -0.39 -12.62
N PRO A 439 -23.06 -1.59 -13.23
CA PRO A 439 -22.26 -1.80 -14.43
C PRO A 439 -22.73 -0.89 -15.56
N GLY A 440 -21.78 -0.30 -16.28
CA GLY A 440 -22.05 0.65 -17.37
C GLY A 440 -22.25 2.10 -16.92
N LYS A 441 -22.39 2.40 -15.63
CA LYS A 441 -22.48 3.77 -15.12
C LYS A 441 -21.20 4.55 -15.43
N GLN A 442 -21.34 5.80 -15.87
CA GLN A 442 -20.24 6.74 -15.98
C GLN A 442 -19.99 7.43 -14.65
N ILE A 443 -18.73 7.53 -14.27
CA ILE A 443 -18.26 8.29 -13.10
C ILE A 443 -17.20 9.29 -13.51
N ASP A 444 -17.11 10.39 -12.80
CA ASP A 444 -15.99 11.33 -12.90
C ASP A 444 -14.85 10.87 -11.96
N TYR A 445 -13.64 10.84 -12.50
CA TYR A 445 -12.44 10.50 -11.75
C TYR A 445 -11.23 11.25 -12.31
N ASP A 446 -10.59 12.05 -11.48
CA ASP A 446 -9.36 12.78 -11.81
C ASP A 446 -9.44 13.51 -13.17
N GLY A 447 -10.51 14.29 -13.38
CA GLY A 447 -10.75 15.06 -14.61
C GLY A 447 -11.14 14.24 -15.84
N THR A 448 -11.33 12.93 -15.70
CA THR A 448 -11.75 12.03 -16.79
C THR A 448 -13.09 11.37 -16.48
N LYS A 449 -13.72 10.82 -17.52
CA LYS A 449 -14.94 10.00 -17.37
C LYS A 449 -14.59 8.53 -17.56
N ILE A 450 -14.89 7.72 -16.54
CA ILE A 450 -14.69 6.28 -16.54
C ILE A 450 -16.05 5.58 -16.61
N LYS A 451 -16.20 4.63 -17.53
CA LYS A 451 -17.35 3.73 -17.57
C LYS A 451 -17.06 2.50 -16.72
N LEU A 452 -17.89 2.24 -15.72
CA LEU A 452 -17.75 1.08 -14.85
C LEU A 452 -17.98 -0.22 -15.63
N PRO A 453 -17.06 -1.21 -15.53
CA PRO A 453 -17.13 -2.48 -16.29
C PRO A 453 -18.21 -3.42 -15.75
N HIS A 454 -18.60 -4.39 -16.58
CA HIS A 454 -19.50 -5.46 -16.18
C HIS A 454 -18.71 -6.71 -15.78
N MET A 455 -18.21 -6.74 -14.57
CA MET A 455 -17.40 -7.84 -14.03
C MET A 455 -18.24 -9.08 -13.73
N ARG A 456 -17.76 -10.26 -14.15
CA ARG A 456 -18.44 -11.56 -14.00
C ARG A 456 -17.64 -12.62 -13.28
N VAL A 457 -16.33 -12.61 -13.44
CA VAL A 457 -15.42 -13.54 -12.75
C VAL A 457 -14.42 -12.73 -11.95
N ALA A 458 -14.31 -13.02 -10.65
CA ALA A 458 -13.27 -12.48 -9.81
C ALA A 458 -12.12 -13.49 -9.68
N TYR A 459 -10.89 -13.03 -9.92
CA TYR A 459 -9.66 -13.73 -9.54
C TYR A 459 -8.96 -12.93 -8.47
N MET A 460 -9.01 -13.44 -7.24
CA MET A 460 -8.48 -12.77 -6.06
C MET A 460 -7.15 -13.41 -5.66
N ALA A 461 -6.11 -12.62 -5.53
CA ALA A 461 -4.85 -13.06 -4.95
C ALA A 461 -4.30 -11.96 -4.04
N CYS A 462 -3.73 -12.35 -2.90
CA CYS A 462 -3.05 -11.41 -2.01
C CYS A 462 -3.91 -10.31 -1.38
N GLY A 463 -5.21 -10.50 -1.24
CA GLY A 463 -6.05 -9.44 -0.66
C GLY A 463 -7.39 -9.93 -0.12
N SER A 464 -7.86 -9.26 0.93
CA SER A 464 -9.19 -9.52 1.47
C SER A 464 -10.14 -8.37 1.14
N MET A 465 -11.11 -8.62 0.26
CA MET A 465 -12.12 -7.65 -0.13
C MET A 465 -12.95 -7.17 1.07
N PHE A 466 -13.33 -8.08 1.95
CA PHE A 466 -14.25 -7.82 3.06
C PHE A 466 -13.64 -7.10 4.26
N THR A 467 -12.31 -7.01 4.33
CA THR A 467 -11.60 -6.31 5.42
C THR A 467 -10.94 -5.02 4.96
N ARG A 468 -10.92 -4.76 3.66
CA ARG A 468 -10.26 -3.60 3.07
C ARG A 468 -11.23 -2.49 2.63
N HIS A 469 -12.42 -2.86 2.18
CA HIS A 469 -13.42 -1.91 1.69
C HIS A 469 -14.48 -1.58 2.75
N GLN A 470 -15.18 -0.47 2.52
CA GLN A 470 -16.27 0.01 3.35
C GLN A 470 -17.58 -0.69 2.99
N ASP A 471 -18.57 -0.63 3.90
CA ASP A 471 -19.93 -1.19 3.73
C ASP A 471 -19.92 -2.69 3.40
N VAL A 472 -19.44 -3.49 4.35
CA VAL A 472 -19.32 -4.96 4.20
C VAL A 472 -20.65 -5.62 3.81
N ASN A 473 -21.77 -5.11 4.31
CA ASN A 473 -23.09 -5.64 3.96
C ASN A 473 -23.41 -5.42 2.47
N ASN A 474 -23.05 -4.27 1.91
CA ASN A 474 -23.17 -4.04 0.47
C ASN A 474 -22.22 -4.94 -0.32
N ILE A 475 -20.97 -5.06 0.13
CA ILE A 475 -20.00 -5.97 -0.54
C ILE A 475 -20.58 -7.38 -0.63
N VAL A 476 -21.11 -7.95 0.45
CA VAL A 476 -21.72 -9.29 0.45
C VAL A 476 -22.87 -9.41 -0.54
N ARG A 477 -23.71 -8.36 -0.65
CA ARG A 477 -24.81 -8.35 -1.63
C ARG A 477 -24.30 -8.34 -3.06
N GLN A 478 -23.36 -7.44 -3.36
CA GLN A 478 -22.83 -7.27 -4.72
C GLN A 478 -21.92 -8.43 -5.15
N TRP A 479 -21.20 -9.03 -4.21
CA TRP A 479 -20.31 -10.18 -4.45
C TRP A 479 -21.05 -11.39 -5.04
N ARG A 480 -22.32 -11.51 -4.75
CA ARG A 480 -23.20 -12.54 -5.33
C ARG A 480 -23.47 -12.38 -6.82
N LYS A 481 -23.19 -11.21 -7.40
CA LYS A 481 -23.33 -10.94 -8.83
C LYS A 481 -22.23 -11.58 -9.68
N PHE A 482 -21.09 -11.93 -9.10
CA PHE A 482 -20.09 -12.71 -9.82
C PHE A 482 -20.63 -14.10 -10.15
N ASP A 483 -20.45 -14.51 -11.41
CA ASP A 483 -20.73 -15.88 -11.86
C ASP A 483 -19.78 -16.86 -11.17
N THR A 484 -18.51 -16.47 -11.03
CA THR A 484 -17.47 -17.27 -10.35
C THR A 484 -16.51 -16.38 -9.57
N VAL A 485 -16.14 -16.83 -8.37
CA VAL A 485 -15.07 -16.24 -7.56
C VAL A 485 -13.99 -17.29 -7.32
N ILE A 486 -12.78 -16.98 -7.77
CA ILE A 486 -11.57 -17.78 -7.58
C ILE A 486 -10.65 -17.02 -6.63
N THR A 487 -10.19 -17.66 -5.58
CA THR A 487 -9.27 -17.05 -4.62
C THR A 487 -8.03 -17.91 -4.46
N ALA A 488 -6.85 -17.30 -4.64
CA ALA A 488 -5.55 -17.90 -4.32
C ALA A 488 -5.09 -17.33 -2.97
N GLU A 489 -5.13 -18.15 -1.92
CA GLU A 489 -5.01 -17.66 -0.53
C GLU A 489 -4.38 -18.73 0.38
N PRO A 490 -3.42 -18.38 1.27
CA PRO A 490 -2.86 -19.33 2.22
C PRO A 490 -3.78 -19.64 3.40
N TYR A 491 -4.77 -18.77 3.69
CA TYR A 491 -5.65 -18.91 4.87
C TYR A 491 -7.12 -18.82 4.50
N TRP A 492 -8.00 -19.37 5.35
CA TRP A 492 -9.45 -19.24 5.24
C TRP A 492 -9.90 -17.83 5.66
N THR A 493 -9.55 -16.83 4.84
CA THR A 493 -10.03 -15.45 4.99
C THR A 493 -11.53 -15.33 4.67
N SER A 494 -12.13 -14.19 4.97
CA SER A 494 -13.51 -13.89 4.59
C SER A 494 -13.72 -14.01 3.07
N THR A 495 -12.74 -13.59 2.27
CA THR A 495 -12.79 -13.72 0.81
C THR A 495 -12.73 -15.17 0.37
N ALA A 496 -11.84 -15.97 0.95
CA ALA A 496 -11.77 -17.40 0.66
C ALA A 496 -13.08 -18.12 1.00
N LYS A 497 -13.67 -17.83 2.18
CA LYS A 497 -14.95 -18.41 2.62
C LYS A 497 -16.13 -18.02 1.70
N LEU A 498 -16.05 -16.87 1.03
CA LEU A 498 -17.08 -16.37 0.11
C LEU A 498 -16.71 -16.59 -1.38
N SER A 499 -15.83 -17.55 -1.66
CA SER A 499 -15.41 -17.94 -3.01
C SER A 499 -16.10 -19.24 -3.47
N ASP A 500 -15.93 -19.55 -4.75
CA ASP A 500 -16.36 -20.83 -5.35
C ASP A 500 -15.21 -21.82 -5.45
N ILE A 501 -14.00 -21.31 -5.72
CA ILE A 501 -12.77 -22.09 -5.85
C ILE A 501 -11.71 -21.42 -4.98
N VAL A 502 -11.09 -22.19 -4.08
CA VAL A 502 -9.98 -21.71 -3.23
C VAL A 502 -8.74 -22.55 -3.55
N LEU A 503 -7.69 -21.86 -3.97
CA LEU A 503 -6.41 -22.45 -4.33
C LEU A 503 -5.40 -22.16 -3.22
N PRO A 504 -4.76 -23.18 -2.62
CA PRO A 504 -3.74 -22.96 -1.61
C PRO A 504 -2.48 -22.33 -2.22
N VAL A 505 -1.83 -21.44 -1.46
CA VAL A 505 -0.56 -20.82 -1.84
C VAL A 505 0.48 -20.97 -0.74
N ALA A 506 1.74 -21.11 -1.16
CA ALA A 506 2.89 -21.14 -0.27
C ALA A 506 3.16 -19.74 0.30
N ILE A 507 3.40 -19.66 1.60
CA ILE A 507 3.88 -18.45 2.26
C ILE A 507 5.41 -18.33 2.14
N GLU A 508 5.99 -17.24 2.62
CA GLU A 508 7.42 -16.92 2.43
C GLU A 508 8.35 -18.03 2.91
N VAL A 509 8.03 -18.66 4.04
CA VAL A 509 8.88 -19.71 4.64
C VAL A 509 8.78 -21.07 3.92
N GLU A 510 7.87 -21.21 2.97
CA GLU A 510 7.63 -22.43 2.18
C GLU A 510 8.17 -22.34 0.74
N ARG A 511 8.89 -21.27 0.37
CA ARG A 511 9.36 -21.07 -1.01
C ARG A 511 10.76 -20.48 -1.12
N ASN A 512 11.38 -20.63 -2.27
CA ASN A 512 12.58 -19.87 -2.63
C ASN A 512 12.17 -18.47 -3.11
N ASP A 513 12.84 -17.44 -2.62
CA ASP A 513 12.64 -16.08 -3.11
C ASP A 513 13.85 -15.19 -2.84
N ILE A 514 13.79 -13.94 -3.33
CA ILE A 514 14.78 -12.91 -3.11
C ILE A 514 14.06 -11.64 -2.66
N ASN A 515 14.51 -11.05 -1.56
CA ASN A 515 14.04 -9.76 -1.07
C ASN A 515 15.17 -8.73 -1.12
N GLN A 516 14.81 -7.46 -1.14
CA GLN A 516 15.74 -6.34 -1.00
C GLN A 516 15.05 -5.15 -0.33
N THR A 517 15.84 -4.21 0.19
CA THR A 517 15.36 -3.01 0.90
C THR A 517 14.67 -1.97 0.04
N GLY A 518 14.30 -2.19 -1.19
CA GLY A 518 13.79 -1.12 -2.05
C GLY A 518 14.84 -0.03 -2.28
N ALA A 519 14.54 1.23 -1.94
CA ALA A 519 15.42 2.37 -2.19
C ALA A 519 16.50 2.61 -1.12
N THR A 520 16.41 1.93 0.04
CA THR A 520 17.31 2.16 1.18
C THR A 520 17.64 0.83 1.87
N GLY A 521 18.92 0.54 2.05
CA GLY A 521 19.39 -0.63 2.78
C GLY A 521 20.53 -1.36 2.07
N GLU A 522 21.35 -2.05 2.87
CA GLU A 522 22.61 -2.63 2.44
C GLU A 522 22.47 -4.07 1.94
N TYR A 523 21.29 -4.69 2.08
CA TYR A 523 21.14 -6.14 1.90
C TYR A 523 20.23 -6.50 0.72
N ILE A 524 20.64 -7.53 0.01
CA ILE A 524 19.80 -8.37 -0.84
C ILE A 524 19.72 -9.71 -0.14
N VAL A 525 18.51 -10.17 0.14
CA VAL A 525 18.27 -11.38 0.93
C VAL A 525 17.70 -12.46 0.04
N ALA A 526 18.47 -13.52 -0.18
CA ALA A 526 17.99 -14.75 -0.82
C ALA A 526 17.68 -15.79 0.26
N TYR A 527 16.54 -16.43 0.16
CA TYR A 527 16.09 -17.42 1.13
C TYR A 527 15.45 -18.62 0.45
N ARG A 528 15.44 -19.74 1.15
CA ARG A 528 14.91 -21.03 0.71
C ARG A 528 13.76 -21.49 1.60
N PRO A 529 12.97 -22.47 1.18
CA PRO A 529 11.97 -23.08 2.05
C PRO A 529 12.61 -23.58 3.35
N ALA A 530 11.92 -23.32 4.46
CA ALA A 530 12.26 -23.88 5.76
C ALA A 530 11.50 -25.18 6.00
N ILE A 531 10.34 -25.32 5.37
CA ILE A 531 9.42 -26.45 5.47
C ILE A 531 8.86 -26.82 4.12
#